data_f11244b0e6e35c6193e15c15e3e6d742
#
_entry.id   f11244b0e6e35c6193e15c15e3e6d742
#
_cell.length_a   1.000
_cell.length_b   1.000
_cell.length_c   1.000
_cell.angle_alpha   90.00
_cell.angle_beta   90.00
_cell.angle_gamma   90.00
#
_symmetry.space_group_name_H-M   'P 1'
#
loop_
_entity.id
_entity.type
_entity.pdbx_description
1 polymer ?
#
loop_
_entity_poly.entity_id
_entity_poly.type
_entity_poly.pdbx_seq_one_letter_code
_entity_poly.pdbx_strand_id
1 'polypeptide(L)'
;IKDLKDFTATFFQKHTLLNVLVNYSVFDISQTLLVMRPYQIAATERILWKINSSYKAKNWSTPESGGFIWHTTGSGKTLTSFKAARLATELDFIDKVFFVVDRKDLDYQTMKEYQRFSPDSVNGSENTAGLKRNLDKDDNKIIVTTIQKLNNLMKAESDLPVYNQQVVFIFDECHRSQFGEAQKNLKKKFKRYYQFGFTGTPIFPENALGSETTASVFGRELHSYVITDAIRDEKVLKFKVDYNDVRPQFKSLETETDEKKLSAAENQQAFLHPMRIQEITQYILNNFRQKTHRTFPGSKGFN
;
A
#
# COMPACT_ATOMS: atom_id res chain seq x y z
N ILE A 1 -3.82 24.61 -10.80
CA ILE A 1 -3.54 25.95 -11.31
C ILE A 1 -3.31 25.82 -12.81
N LYS A 2 -4.13 26.50 -13.63
CA LYS A 2 -4.03 26.44 -15.11
C LYS A 2 -3.32 27.65 -15.68
N ASP A 3 -3.26 28.73 -14.91
CA ASP A 3 -2.60 29.97 -15.31
C ASP A 3 -1.13 29.96 -14.89
N LEU A 4 -0.22 30.33 -15.81
CA LEU A 4 1.22 30.33 -15.57
C LEU A 4 1.62 31.36 -14.52
N LYS A 5 0.96 32.53 -14.50
CA LYS A 5 1.25 33.58 -13.54
C LYS A 5 0.88 33.16 -12.12
N ASP A 6 -0.30 32.56 -11.96
CA ASP A 6 -0.76 32.05 -10.68
C ASP A 6 0.11 30.89 -10.21
N PHE A 7 0.51 30.00 -11.12
CA PHE A 7 1.45 28.93 -10.81
C PHE A 7 2.79 29.49 -10.32
N THR A 8 3.34 30.46 -11.05
CA THR A 8 4.61 31.09 -10.70
C THR A 8 4.53 31.79 -9.35
N ALA A 9 3.47 32.57 -9.12
CA ALA A 9 3.26 33.28 -7.87
C ALA A 9 3.10 32.38 -6.65
N THR A 10 2.59 31.16 -6.82
CA THR A 10 2.39 30.22 -5.71
C THR A 10 3.55 29.26 -5.54
N PHE A 11 4.01 28.60 -6.62
CA PHE A 11 5.02 27.55 -6.55
C PHE A 11 6.42 28.11 -6.27
N PHE A 12 6.78 29.25 -6.89
CA PHE A 12 8.09 29.88 -6.68
C PHE A 12 8.16 30.80 -5.47
N GLN A 13 7.15 30.82 -4.62
CA GLN A 13 7.32 31.45 -3.31
C GLN A 13 8.46 30.75 -2.56
N LYS A 14 9.32 31.56 -1.94
CA LYS A 14 10.52 31.06 -1.25
C LYS A 14 10.23 29.91 -0.30
N HIS A 15 9.18 30.03 0.52
CA HIS A 15 8.81 28.99 1.49
C HIS A 15 8.27 27.73 0.80
N THR A 16 7.46 27.86 -0.24
CA THR A 16 6.90 26.72 -0.99
C THR A 16 8.02 25.96 -1.67
N LEU A 17 8.87 26.64 -2.43
CA LEU A 17 9.98 26.02 -3.15
C LEU A 17 10.98 25.36 -2.19
N LEU A 18 11.36 26.06 -1.12
CA LEU A 18 12.27 25.53 -0.10
C LEU A 18 11.68 24.27 0.55
N ASN A 19 10.40 24.30 0.92
CA ASN A 19 9.72 23.14 1.51
C ASN A 19 9.70 21.93 0.56
N VAL A 20 9.43 22.16 -0.74
CA VAL A 20 9.47 21.09 -1.74
C VAL A 20 10.88 20.50 -1.88
N LEU A 21 11.90 21.36 -1.95
CA LEU A 21 13.28 20.91 -2.14
C LEU A 21 13.84 20.19 -0.90
N VAL A 22 13.54 20.67 0.30
CA VAL A 22 14.08 20.10 1.54
C VAL A 22 13.23 18.93 2.03
N ASN A 23 11.92 19.11 2.14
CA ASN A 23 11.05 18.13 2.78
C ASN A 23 10.44 17.12 1.79
N TYR A 24 10.25 17.48 0.51
CA TYR A 24 9.55 16.63 -0.46
C TYR A 24 10.38 16.26 -1.68
N SER A 25 11.69 16.26 -1.52
CA SER A 25 12.64 15.71 -2.50
C SER A 25 13.55 14.69 -1.83
N VAL A 26 14.07 13.77 -2.63
CA VAL A 26 15.02 12.74 -2.21
C VAL A 26 16.10 12.62 -3.26
N PHE A 27 17.36 12.64 -2.87
CA PHE A 27 18.45 12.17 -3.72
C PHE A 27 18.54 10.65 -3.59
N ASP A 28 18.50 9.97 -4.71
CA ASP A 28 18.78 8.54 -4.71
C ASP A 28 20.30 8.26 -4.72
N ILE A 29 20.68 7.00 -4.56
CA ILE A 29 22.10 6.59 -4.57
C ILE A 29 22.83 6.93 -5.87
N SER A 30 22.13 7.15 -6.99
CA SER A 30 22.68 7.63 -8.26
C SER A 30 22.76 9.16 -8.34
N GLN A 31 22.52 9.84 -7.23
CA GLN A 31 22.47 11.30 -7.12
C GLN A 31 21.40 11.96 -7.99
N THR A 32 20.38 11.20 -8.38
CA THR A 32 19.22 11.73 -9.09
C THR A 32 18.26 12.36 -8.09
N LEU A 33 17.88 13.61 -8.31
CA LEU A 33 16.87 14.30 -7.52
C LEU A 33 15.48 13.81 -7.90
N LEU A 34 14.81 13.16 -6.98
CA LEU A 34 13.42 12.75 -7.08
C LEU A 34 12.55 13.75 -6.34
N VAL A 35 11.72 14.48 -7.07
CA VAL A 35 10.77 15.43 -6.48
C VAL A 35 9.40 14.77 -6.39
N MET A 36 8.79 14.81 -5.21
CA MET A 36 7.45 14.26 -5.00
C MET A 36 6.40 15.03 -5.80
N ARG A 37 5.46 14.28 -6.35
CA ARG A 37 4.30 14.85 -7.04
C ARG A 37 3.31 15.46 -6.04
N PRO A 38 2.47 16.43 -6.45
CA PRO A 38 1.54 17.10 -5.53
C PRO A 38 0.66 16.15 -4.72
N TYR A 39 0.13 15.09 -5.33
CA TYR A 39 -0.70 14.10 -4.62
C TYR A 39 0.09 13.28 -3.59
N GLN A 40 1.39 13.04 -3.84
CA GLN A 40 2.27 12.35 -2.88
C GLN A 40 2.57 13.26 -1.69
N ILE A 41 2.83 14.54 -1.94
CA ILE A 41 3.01 15.55 -0.88
C ILE A 41 1.74 15.64 -0.03
N ALA A 42 0.58 15.78 -0.67
CA ALA A 42 -0.70 15.86 0.04
C ALA A 42 -0.98 14.62 0.91
N ALA A 43 -0.65 13.42 0.41
CA ALA A 43 -0.79 12.19 1.19
C ALA A 43 0.14 12.17 2.40
N THR A 44 1.41 12.56 2.22
CA THR A 44 2.41 12.64 3.29
C THR A 44 1.99 13.65 4.36
N GLU A 45 1.60 14.85 3.96
CA GLU A 45 1.12 15.91 4.86
C GLU A 45 -0.09 15.44 5.70
N ARG A 46 -1.02 14.72 5.11
CA ARG A 46 -2.20 14.21 5.81
C ARG A 46 -1.82 13.13 6.84
N ILE A 47 -0.82 12.30 6.56
CA ILE A 47 -0.29 11.33 7.52
C ILE A 47 0.35 12.10 8.70
N LEU A 48 1.26 13.04 8.44
CA LEU A 48 1.93 13.82 9.48
C LEU A 48 0.94 14.64 10.32
N TRP A 49 -0.02 15.28 9.66
CA TRP A 49 -1.09 15.98 10.35
C TRP A 49 -1.89 15.05 11.27
N LYS A 50 -2.19 13.83 10.78
CA LYS A 50 -2.95 12.83 11.54
C LYS A 50 -2.17 12.36 12.77
N ILE A 51 -0.86 12.07 12.63
CA ILE A 51 0.01 11.72 13.76
C ILE A 51 0.00 12.85 14.80
N ASN A 52 0.26 14.09 14.39
CA ASN A 52 0.30 15.23 15.27
C ASN A 52 -1.04 15.51 15.98
N SER A 53 -2.14 15.48 15.23
CA SER A 53 -3.47 15.71 15.80
C SER A 53 -3.88 14.62 16.79
N SER A 54 -3.57 13.36 16.47
CA SER A 54 -3.85 12.22 17.35
C SER A 54 -2.99 12.27 18.61
N TYR A 55 -1.72 12.66 18.49
CA TYR A 55 -0.83 12.86 19.66
C TYR A 55 -1.35 13.95 20.60
N LYS A 56 -1.72 15.12 20.05
CA LYS A 56 -2.30 16.22 20.83
C LYS A 56 -3.60 15.83 21.54
N ALA A 57 -4.42 15.02 20.87
CA ALA A 57 -5.67 14.49 21.43
C ALA A 57 -5.47 13.31 22.39
N LYS A 58 -4.22 12.86 22.61
CA LYS A 58 -3.88 11.64 23.38
C LYS A 58 -4.62 10.41 22.89
N ASN A 59 -4.87 10.32 21.57
CA ASN A 59 -5.53 9.22 20.90
C ASN A 59 -4.50 8.43 20.10
N TRP A 60 -4.20 7.22 20.52
CA TRP A 60 -3.31 6.25 19.87
C TRP A 60 -3.88 4.85 20.01
N SER A 61 -3.35 3.91 19.23
CA SER A 61 -3.74 2.49 19.27
C SER A 61 -5.20 2.23 18.90
N THR A 62 -5.83 3.16 18.21
CA THR A 62 -7.19 3.05 17.68
C THR A 62 -7.18 3.29 16.16
N PRO A 63 -8.18 2.78 15.40
CA PRO A 63 -8.29 3.08 13.98
C PRO A 63 -8.40 4.59 13.70
N GLU A 64 -9.07 5.34 14.59
CA GLU A 64 -9.26 6.78 14.47
C GLU A 64 -7.95 7.56 14.62
N SER A 65 -6.91 6.97 15.22
CA SER A 65 -5.59 7.59 15.33
C SER A 65 -4.73 7.42 14.08
N GLY A 66 -5.14 6.58 13.15
CA GLY A 66 -4.49 6.27 11.88
C GLY A 66 -5.28 6.66 10.64
N GLY A 67 -5.08 5.91 9.57
CA GLY A 67 -5.79 6.07 8.31
C GLY A 67 -5.17 5.26 7.17
N PHE A 68 -5.78 5.34 5.98
CA PHE A 68 -5.19 4.71 4.79
C PHE A 68 -5.09 5.67 3.60
N ILE A 69 -4.16 5.35 2.71
CA ILE A 69 -3.88 6.03 1.46
C ILE A 69 -4.28 5.10 0.31
N TRP A 70 -5.23 5.55 -0.50
CA TRP A 70 -5.68 4.81 -1.67
C TRP A 70 -4.98 5.34 -2.92
N HIS A 71 -3.83 4.77 -3.23
CA HIS A 71 -3.05 5.13 -4.41
C HIS A 71 -2.94 3.94 -5.35
N THR A 72 -3.23 4.17 -6.64
CA THR A 72 -3.15 3.15 -7.68
C THR A 72 -1.73 2.59 -7.83
N THR A 73 -1.60 1.40 -8.41
CA THR A 73 -0.29 0.82 -8.77
C THR A 73 0.47 1.75 -9.73
N GLY A 74 1.77 1.86 -9.55
CA GLY A 74 2.61 2.77 -10.35
C GLY A 74 2.56 4.25 -9.95
N SER A 75 1.79 4.63 -8.93
CA SER A 75 1.72 6.01 -8.42
C SER A 75 2.94 6.43 -7.57
N GLY A 76 3.89 5.53 -7.32
CA GLY A 76 5.05 5.79 -6.46
C GLY A 76 4.73 5.72 -4.96
N LYS A 77 3.88 4.76 -4.56
CA LYS A 77 3.55 4.51 -3.14
C LYS A 77 4.80 4.35 -2.28
N THR A 78 5.84 3.65 -2.77
CA THR A 78 7.09 3.42 -2.05
C THR A 78 7.81 4.72 -1.69
N LEU A 79 7.92 5.67 -2.64
CA LEU A 79 8.50 6.97 -2.36
C LEU A 79 7.66 7.77 -1.37
N THR A 80 6.34 7.73 -1.51
CA THR A 80 5.41 8.44 -0.62
C THR A 80 5.51 7.91 0.81
N SER A 81 5.48 6.58 0.98
CA SER A 81 5.56 5.92 2.28
C SER A 81 6.94 6.10 2.93
N PHE A 82 8.01 6.05 2.15
CA PHE A 82 9.36 6.34 2.62
C PHE A 82 9.47 7.77 3.16
N LYS A 83 9.00 8.76 2.42
CA LYS A 83 9.03 10.16 2.88
C LYS A 83 8.15 10.37 4.10
N ALA A 84 6.97 9.78 4.15
CA ALA A 84 6.11 9.82 5.33
C ALA A 84 6.82 9.21 6.56
N ALA A 85 7.49 8.05 6.38
CA ALA A 85 8.28 7.43 7.43
C ALA A 85 9.43 8.34 7.90
N ARG A 86 10.20 8.90 6.96
CA ARG A 86 11.32 9.78 7.25
C ARG A 86 10.88 11.02 8.03
N LEU A 87 9.87 11.73 7.55
CA LEU A 87 9.38 12.93 8.23
C LEU A 87 8.70 12.59 9.57
N ALA A 88 8.09 11.42 9.71
CA ALA A 88 7.58 10.98 11.00
C ALA A 88 8.68 10.76 12.04
N THR A 89 9.89 10.33 11.63
CA THR A 89 11.03 10.20 12.57
C THR A 89 11.60 11.53 13.05
N GLU A 90 11.24 12.63 12.39
CA GLU A 90 11.65 13.99 12.79
C GLU A 90 10.73 14.57 13.88
N LEU A 91 9.62 13.90 14.19
CA LEU A 91 8.75 14.27 15.30
C LEU A 91 9.38 13.79 16.62
N ASP A 92 9.62 14.72 17.55
CA ASP A 92 10.34 14.47 18.81
C ASP A 92 9.71 13.36 19.67
N PHE A 93 8.40 13.16 19.54
CA PHE A 93 7.66 12.18 20.33
C PHE A 93 7.56 10.80 19.65
N ILE A 94 8.12 10.62 18.45
CA ILE A 94 8.14 9.32 17.75
C ILE A 94 9.49 8.64 17.97
N ASP A 95 9.45 7.47 18.58
CA ASP A 95 10.63 6.67 18.88
C ASP A 95 11.06 5.82 17.69
N LYS A 96 10.11 5.11 17.04
CA LYS A 96 10.38 4.19 15.92
C LYS A 96 9.26 4.25 14.87
N VAL A 97 9.64 4.02 13.62
CA VAL A 97 8.72 3.83 12.50
C VAL A 97 8.95 2.45 11.90
N PHE A 98 7.91 1.63 11.87
CA PHE A 98 7.93 0.31 11.24
C PHE A 98 7.31 0.40 9.86
N PHE A 99 8.09 0.06 8.84
CA PHE A 99 7.57 -0.19 7.51
C PHE A 99 7.36 -1.69 7.34
N VAL A 100 6.09 -2.06 7.17
CA VAL A 100 5.66 -3.46 7.17
C VAL A 100 5.19 -3.86 5.79
N VAL A 101 5.85 -4.85 5.20
CA VAL A 101 5.49 -5.45 3.90
C VAL A 101 4.91 -6.86 4.09
N ASP A 102 4.09 -7.29 3.12
CA ASP A 102 3.39 -8.59 3.22
C ASP A 102 4.32 -9.78 2.94
N ARG A 103 5.14 -9.74 1.89
CA ARG A 103 5.93 -10.90 1.42
C ARG A 103 7.43 -10.64 1.40
N LYS A 104 8.21 -11.73 1.58
CA LYS A 104 9.68 -11.69 1.52
C LYS A 104 10.22 -11.14 0.19
N ASP A 105 9.58 -11.47 -0.94
CA ASP A 105 10.02 -11.01 -2.26
C ASP A 105 9.80 -9.51 -2.45
N LEU A 106 8.69 -8.98 -1.93
CA LEU A 106 8.41 -7.55 -1.88
C LEU A 106 9.31 -6.83 -0.85
N ASP A 107 9.66 -7.51 0.25
CA ASP A 107 10.62 -7.03 1.25
C ASP A 107 11.96 -6.66 0.58
N TYR A 108 12.51 -7.54 -0.25
CA TYR A 108 13.77 -7.31 -0.94
C TYR A 108 13.72 -6.14 -1.95
N GLN A 109 12.65 -6.03 -2.73
CA GLN A 109 12.48 -4.93 -3.69
C GLN A 109 12.26 -3.60 -2.95
N THR A 110 11.36 -3.58 -1.99
CA THR A 110 11.08 -2.42 -1.15
C THR A 110 12.31 -2.00 -0.35
N MET A 111 13.04 -2.96 0.20
CA MET A 111 14.31 -2.73 0.87
C MET A 111 15.32 -2.07 -0.06
N LYS A 112 15.48 -2.59 -1.30
CA LYS A 112 16.36 -1.97 -2.30
C LYS A 112 15.93 -0.54 -2.65
N GLU A 113 14.63 -0.30 -2.79
CA GLU A 113 14.13 1.04 -3.06
C GLU A 113 14.36 1.97 -1.86
N TYR A 114 14.11 1.52 -0.64
CA TYR A 114 14.40 2.31 0.56
C TYR A 114 15.91 2.56 0.73
N GLN A 115 16.74 1.53 0.51
CA GLN A 115 18.22 1.69 0.50
C GLN A 115 18.68 2.64 -0.60
N ARG A 116 17.99 2.65 -1.76
CA ARG A 116 18.23 3.61 -2.83
C ARG A 116 17.96 5.05 -2.38
N PHE A 117 16.96 5.26 -1.52
CA PHE A 117 16.61 6.60 -1.01
C PHE A 117 17.45 7.00 0.21
N SER A 118 17.89 6.06 1.02
CA SER A 118 18.73 6.32 2.20
C SER A 118 19.46 5.04 2.64
N PRO A 119 20.71 4.84 2.19
CA PRO A 119 21.48 3.62 2.46
C PRO A 119 21.66 3.32 3.94
N ASP A 120 21.81 4.36 4.76
CA ASP A 120 22.17 4.23 6.18
C ASP A 120 20.95 4.16 7.12
N SER A 121 19.74 4.44 6.62
CA SER A 121 18.54 4.55 7.49
C SER A 121 17.69 3.29 7.52
N VAL A 122 18.02 2.28 6.73
CA VAL A 122 17.19 1.08 6.56
C VAL A 122 18.01 -0.16 6.85
N ASN A 123 17.85 -0.69 8.03
CA ASN A 123 18.39 -2.00 8.34
C ASN A 123 17.30 -3.07 8.14
N GLY A 124 17.37 -3.78 7.01
CA GLY A 124 16.61 -5.00 6.83
C GLY A 124 17.12 -6.08 7.75
N SER A 125 16.21 -6.84 8.30
CA SER A 125 16.55 -8.01 9.10
C SER A 125 16.27 -9.27 8.30
N GLU A 126 17.30 -10.09 8.06
CA GLU A 126 17.10 -11.39 7.40
C GLU A 126 16.28 -12.34 8.26
N ASN A 127 16.37 -12.21 9.59
CA ASN A 127 15.67 -13.06 10.55
C ASN A 127 15.18 -12.26 11.78
N THR A 128 14.43 -12.94 12.66
CA THR A 128 13.88 -12.36 13.89
C THR A 128 14.97 -11.84 14.85
N ALA A 129 16.13 -12.51 14.94
CA ALA A 129 17.25 -12.06 15.77
C ALA A 129 17.88 -10.77 15.22
N GLY A 130 17.97 -10.63 13.90
CA GLY A 130 18.40 -9.39 13.25
C GLY A 130 17.43 -8.24 13.49
N LEU A 131 16.12 -8.52 13.45
CA LEU A 131 15.09 -7.54 13.79
C LEU A 131 15.25 -7.04 15.23
N LYS A 132 15.43 -7.94 16.18
CA LYS A 132 15.66 -7.57 17.59
C LYS A 132 16.89 -6.66 17.76
N ARG A 133 18.03 -7.03 17.17
CA ARG A 133 19.24 -6.21 17.20
C ARG A 133 19.06 -4.81 16.60
N ASN A 134 18.23 -4.69 15.56
CA ASN A 134 17.93 -3.38 14.94
C ASN A 134 17.00 -2.53 15.81
N LEU A 135 16.13 -3.16 16.60
CA LEU A 135 15.28 -2.45 17.58
C LEU A 135 16.07 -1.85 18.72
N ASP A 136 17.15 -2.52 19.14
CA ASP A 136 18.00 -2.08 20.26
C ASP A 136 18.94 -0.92 19.89
N LYS A 137 19.05 -0.56 18.59
CA LYS A 137 19.86 0.58 18.13
C LYS A 137 19.07 1.88 18.20
N ASP A 138 19.57 2.85 18.94
CA ASP A 138 18.93 4.17 19.11
C ASP A 138 18.95 5.03 17.85
N ASP A 139 20.01 4.94 17.06
CA ASP A 139 20.25 5.72 15.84
C ASP A 139 19.40 5.25 14.65
N ASN A 140 18.79 4.06 14.71
CA ASN A 140 17.96 3.55 13.66
C ASN A 140 16.47 3.68 14.01
N LYS A 141 15.85 4.76 13.56
CA LYS A 141 14.44 5.01 13.79
C LYS A 141 13.51 4.30 12.80
N ILE A 142 13.97 3.93 11.58
CA ILE A 142 13.15 3.28 10.56
C ILE A 142 13.51 1.79 10.49
N ILE A 143 12.52 0.93 10.75
CA ILE A 143 12.64 -0.53 10.72
C ILE A 143 11.80 -1.08 9.58
N VAL A 144 12.43 -1.70 8.59
CA VAL A 144 11.72 -2.41 7.52
C VAL A 144 11.64 -3.89 7.87
N THR A 145 10.44 -4.44 7.81
CA THR A 145 10.19 -5.84 8.18
C THR A 145 8.96 -6.41 7.46
N THR A 146 8.82 -7.73 7.46
CA THR A 146 7.58 -8.37 7.03
C THR A 146 6.63 -8.56 8.22
N ILE A 147 5.32 -8.64 7.91
CA ILE A 147 4.31 -8.91 8.94
C ILE A 147 4.58 -10.26 9.67
N GLN A 148 5.13 -11.26 8.96
CA GLN A 148 5.46 -12.57 9.53
C GLN A 148 6.63 -12.48 10.50
N LYS A 149 7.71 -11.76 10.13
CA LYS A 149 8.88 -11.55 11.01
C LYS A 149 8.48 -10.80 12.28
N LEU A 150 7.67 -9.74 12.12
CA LEU A 150 7.15 -8.98 13.25
C LEU A 150 6.27 -9.86 14.16
N ASN A 151 5.39 -10.67 13.60
CA ASN A 151 4.56 -11.61 14.36
C ASN A 151 5.38 -12.64 15.11
N ASN A 152 6.42 -13.20 14.49
CA ASN A 152 7.33 -14.16 15.14
C ASN A 152 8.09 -13.51 16.30
N LEU A 153 8.55 -12.26 16.12
CA LEU A 153 9.17 -11.51 17.20
C LEU A 153 8.21 -11.31 18.38
N MET A 154 6.98 -10.88 18.10
CA MET A 154 5.95 -10.67 19.14
C MET A 154 5.56 -11.95 19.87
N LYS A 155 5.67 -13.13 19.23
CA LYS A 155 5.45 -14.43 19.86
C LYS A 155 6.65 -14.88 20.71
N ALA A 156 7.86 -14.66 20.22
CA ALA A 156 9.09 -15.07 20.89
C ALA A 156 9.43 -14.19 22.10
N GLU A 157 9.18 -12.89 22.01
CA GLU A 157 9.56 -11.91 23.01
C GLU A 157 8.31 -11.32 23.67
N SER A 158 8.19 -11.53 24.96
CA SER A 158 7.02 -11.07 25.73
C SER A 158 7.15 -9.61 26.15
N ASP A 159 8.35 -9.13 26.38
CA ASP A 159 8.64 -7.80 26.94
C ASP A 159 9.85 -7.19 26.22
N LEU A 160 9.56 -6.29 25.28
CA LEU A 160 10.56 -5.46 24.62
C LEU A 160 10.25 -4.00 24.89
N PRO A 161 11.27 -3.15 25.13
CA PRO A 161 11.09 -1.72 25.38
C PRO A 161 10.22 -1.01 24.33
N VAL A 162 10.35 -1.42 23.05
CA VAL A 162 9.61 -0.86 21.92
C VAL A 162 8.08 -1.01 22.04
N TYR A 163 7.59 -1.98 22.81
CA TYR A 163 6.14 -2.17 22.98
C TYR A 163 5.48 -1.03 23.78
N ASN A 164 6.26 -0.29 24.56
CA ASN A 164 5.79 0.84 25.35
C ASN A 164 6.16 2.20 24.73
N GLN A 165 6.96 2.19 23.65
CA GLN A 165 7.38 3.38 22.92
C GLN A 165 6.25 3.92 22.02
N GLN A 166 6.37 5.18 21.60
CA GLN A 166 5.46 5.79 20.64
C GLN A 166 5.92 5.44 19.22
N VAL A 167 5.19 4.58 18.55
CA VAL A 167 5.60 4.04 17.26
C VAL A 167 4.60 4.32 16.14
N VAL A 168 5.11 4.36 14.91
CA VAL A 168 4.29 4.47 13.70
C VAL A 168 4.44 3.20 12.89
N PHE A 169 3.34 2.59 12.49
CA PHE A 169 3.30 1.49 11.53
C PHE A 169 2.82 2.01 10.17
N ILE A 170 3.59 1.72 9.13
CA ILE A 170 3.22 1.96 7.73
C ILE A 170 3.18 0.60 7.03
N PHE A 171 1.99 0.21 6.56
CA PHE A 171 1.78 -1.06 5.85
C PHE A 171 1.69 -0.81 4.35
N ASP A 172 2.54 -1.48 3.58
CA ASP A 172 2.41 -1.51 2.13
C ASP A 172 1.49 -2.66 1.72
N GLU A 173 0.72 -2.47 0.63
CA GLU A 173 -0.32 -3.39 0.16
C GLU A 173 -1.21 -3.90 1.31
N CYS A 174 -1.67 -2.97 2.12
CA CYS A 174 -2.29 -3.23 3.43
C CYS A 174 -3.55 -4.12 3.36
N HIS A 175 -4.22 -4.19 2.21
CA HIS A 175 -5.35 -5.10 1.97
C HIS A 175 -4.99 -6.59 2.17
N ARG A 176 -3.70 -6.94 2.09
CA ARG A 176 -3.21 -8.32 2.31
C ARG A 176 -2.87 -8.61 3.76
N SER A 177 -2.46 -7.59 4.52
CA SER A 177 -1.94 -7.71 5.89
C SER A 177 -2.90 -7.25 6.98
N GLN A 178 -4.09 -6.77 6.59
CA GLN A 178 -5.03 -6.16 7.56
C GLN A 178 -5.75 -7.16 8.46
N PHE A 179 -5.79 -8.44 8.08
CA PHE A 179 -6.50 -9.47 8.81
C PHE A 179 -5.54 -10.50 9.43
N GLY A 180 -6.02 -11.15 10.49
CA GLY A 180 -5.38 -12.33 11.05
C GLY A 180 -4.65 -12.11 12.38
N GLU A 181 -3.92 -13.15 12.76
CA GLU A 181 -3.28 -13.27 14.08
C GLU A 181 -2.22 -12.18 14.31
N ALA A 182 -1.45 -11.83 13.28
CA ALA A 182 -0.39 -10.83 13.39
C ALA A 182 -0.92 -9.46 13.80
N GLN A 183 -2.05 -9.04 13.23
CA GLN A 183 -2.70 -7.78 13.57
C GLN A 183 -3.26 -7.80 15.00
N LYS A 184 -3.82 -8.93 15.43
CA LYS A 184 -4.29 -9.11 16.82
C LYS A 184 -3.13 -9.03 17.82
N ASN A 185 -2.01 -9.68 17.50
CA ASN A 185 -0.81 -9.66 18.33
C ASN A 185 -0.19 -8.26 18.41
N LEU A 186 -0.16 -7.52 17.30
CA LEU A 186 0.29 -6.13 17.26
C LEU A 186 -0.54 -5.26 18.22
N LYS A 187 -1.87 -5.29 18.08
CA LYS A 187 -2.78 -4.54 18.96
C LYS A 187 -2.63 -4.91 20.44
N LYS A 188 -2.30 -6.18 20.74
CA LYS A 188 -2.09 -6.65 22.12
C LYS A 188 -0.77 -6.20 22.70
N LYS A 189 0.31 -6.21 21.90
CA LYS A 189 1.68 -5.96 22.39
C LYS A 189 2.03 -4.47 22.44
N PHE A 190 1.77 -3.73 21.36
CA PHE A 190 2.11 -2.31 21.29
C PHE A 190 1.07 -1.45 22.00
N LYS A 191 1.53 -0.57 22.88
CA LYS A 191 0.64 0.26 23.73
C LYS A 191 0.35 1.62 23.13
N ARG A 192 1.29 2.18 22.35
CA ARG A 192 1.21 3.53 21.80
C ARG A 192 1.63 3.52 20.34
N TYR A 193 0.68 3.37 19.43
CA TYR A 193 1.00 3.32 18.01
C TYR A 193 0.00 4.09 17.16
N TYR A 194 0.47 4.51 16.00
CA TYR A 194 -0.33 4.98 14.87
C TYR A 194 -0.15 4.01 13.72
N GLN A 195 -1.22 3.75 12.99
CA GLN A 195 -1.21 2.74 11.94
C GLN A 195 -1.73 3.32 10.63
N PHE A 196 -0.91 3.25 9.58
CA PHE A 196 -1.26 3.76 8.26
C PHE A 196 -1.13 2.65 7.22
N GLY A 197 -2.14 2.54 6.33
CA GLY A 197 -2.15 1.58 5.24
C GLY A 197 -1.99 2.25 3.90
N PHE A 198 -1.14 1.69 3.02
CA PHE A 198 -1.06 2.05 1.61
C PHE A 198 -1.64 0.90 0.78
N THR A 199 -2.54 1.20 -0.15
CA THR A 199 -3.14 0.18 -1.02
C THR A 199 -3.65 0.78 -2.31
N GLY A 200 -3.61 -0.01 -3.40
CA GLY A 200 -4.30 0.30 -4.65
C GLY A 200 -5.73 -0.25 -4.68
N THR A 201 -6.07 -1.18 -3.78
CA THR A 201 -7.33 -1.92 -3.76
C THR A 201 -7.88 -2.02 -2.34
N PRO A 202 -8.45 -0.92 -1.79
CA PRO A 202 -9.08 -0.96 -0.47
C PRO A 202 -10.21 -1.98 -0.41
N ILE A 203 -10.42 -2.58 0.75
CA ILE A 203 -11.57 -3.43 1.02
C ILE A 203 -12.67 -2.57 1.60
N PHE A 204 -13.75 -2.42 0.84
CA PHE A 204 -14.98 -1.75 1.22
C PHE A 204 -16.03 -2.76 1.70
N PRO A 205 -17.14 -2.33 2.33
CA PRO A 205 -18.18 -3.24 2.78
C PRO A 205 -18.73 -4.14 1.65
N GLU A 206 -18.80 -3.62 0.42
CA GLU A 206 -19.36 -4.29 -0.74
C GLU A 206 -18.49 -5.44 -1.26
N ASN A 207 -17.17 -5.39 -1.01
CA ASN A 207 -16.21 -6.42 -1.47
C ASN A 207 -15.49 -7.14 -0.31
N ALA A 208 -15.94 -6.94 0.92
CA ALA A 208 -15.37 -7.62 2.09
C ALA A 208 -15.81 -9.09 2.15
N LEU A 209 -14.84 -9.98 2.41
CA LEU A 209 -15.10 -11.41 2.67
C LEU A 209 -15.45 -11.67 4.17
N GLY A 210 -16.02 -10.69 4.84
CA GLY A 210 -16.35 -10.73 6.27
C GLY A 210 -16.79 -9.35 6.74
N SER A 211 -16.66 -9.07 8.03
CA SER A 211 -17.04 -7.79 8.60
C SER A 211 -15.92 -6.73 8.59
N GLU A 212 -14.67 -7.15 8.31
CA GLU A 212 -13.52 -6.25 8.36
C GLU A 212 -13.27 -5.58 7.01
N THR A 213 -13.13 -4.26 7.05
CA THR A 213 -12.81 -3.40 5.91
C THR A 213 -11.47 -2.71 6.13
N THR A 214 -10.91 -2.09 5.10
CA THR A 214 -9.69 -1.29 5.27
C THR A 214 -9.90 -0.17 6.29
N ALA A 215 -11.07 0.46 6.28
CA ALA A 215 -11.39 1.52 7.23
C ALA A 215 -11.56 1.03 8.67
N SER A 216 -12.11 -0.18 8.88
CA SER A 216 -12.27 -0.74 10.24
C SER A 216 -10.93 -1.10 10.89
N VAL A 217 -9.90 -1.35 10.09
CA VAL A 217 -8.56 -1.71 10.57
C VAL A 217 -7.66 -0.49 10.72
N PHE A 218 -7.58 0.36 9.71
CA PHE A 218 -6.64 1.47 9.63
C PHE A 218 -7.25 2.83 9.97
N GLY A 219 -8.58 2.95 9.98
CA GLY A 219 -9.28 4.22 10.09
C GLY A 219 -9.71 4.77 8.74
N ARG A 220 -10.10 6.05 8.71
CA ARG A 220 -10.63 6.68 7.49
C ARG A 220 -9.60 6.81 6.37
N GLU A 221 -10.10 6.95 5.15
CA GLU A 221 -9.29 7.39 4.02
C GLU A 221 -8.72 8.79 4.30
N LEU A 222 -7.41 8.93 4.17
CA LEU A 222 -6.73 10.22 4.30
C LEU A 222 -6.52 10.89 2.95
N HIS A 223 -6.21 10.10 1.93
CA HIS A 223 -5.97 10.60 0.58
C HIS A 223 -6.21 9.51 -0.47
N SER A 224 -6.77 9.90 -1.62
CA SER A 224 -6.90 9.02 -2.78
C SER A 224 -6.24 9.63 -4.03
N TYR A 225 -5.61 8.76 -4.80
CA TYR A 225 -5.14 9.00 -6.17
C TYR A 225 -5.36 7.70 -6.95
N VAL A 226 -6.55 7.61 -7.54
CA VAL A 226 -7.03 6.38 -8.16
C VAL A 226 -6.68 6.33 -9.65
N ILE A 227 -6.98 5.21 -10.29
CA ILE A 227 -6.64 4.98 -11.71
C ILE A 227 -7.23 6.06 -12.64
N THR A 228 -8.41 6.57 -12.35
CA THR A 228 -9.04 7.66 -13.12
C THR A 228 -8.27 8.97 -13.01
N ASP A 229 -7.71 9.26 -11.83
CA ASP A 229 -6.83 10.42 -11.63
C ASP A 229 -5.54 10.26 -12.41
N ALA A 230 -4.93 9.08 -12.37
CA ALA A 230 -3.70 8.77 -13.09
C ALA A 230 -3.89 8.83 -14.62
N ILE A 231 -5.06 8.44 -15.14
CA ILE A 231 -5.42 8.57 -16.55
C ILE A 231 -5.62 10.05 -16.92
N ARG A 232 -6.32 10.81 -16.07
CA ARG A 232 -6.53 12.25 -16.27
C ARG A 232 -5.20 13.01 -16.31
N ASP A 233 -4.26 12.63 -15.46
CA ASP A 233 -2.93 13.21 -15.36
C ASP A 233 -1.93 12.62 -16.38
N GLU A 234 -2.41 11.81 -17.32
CA GLU A 234 -1.63 11.17 -18.40
C GLU A 234 -0.45 10.31 -17.90
N LYS A 235 -0.59 9.73 -16.70
CA LYS A 235 0.42 8.83 -16.11
C LYS A 235 0.14 7.35 -16.41
N VAL A 236 -1.09 7.04 -16.78
CA VAL A 236 -1.55 5.72 -17.19
C VAL A 236 -2.34 5.88 -18.50
N LEU A 237 -2.14 4.95 -19.43
CA LEU A 237 -2.89 4.92 -20.67
C LEU A 237 -4.37 4.64 -20.40
N LYS A 238 -5.23 5.26 -21.21
CA LYS A 238 -6.66 4.94 -21.19
C LYS A 238 -6.85 3.46 -21.60
N PHE A 239 -7.78 2.80 -20.96
CA PHE A 239 -8.16 1.44 -21.30
C PHE A 239 -9.67 1.34 -21.53
N LYS A 240 -10.07 0.34 -22.30
CA LYS A 240 -11.46 -0.01 -22.52
C LYS A 240 -11.73 -1.36 -21.86
N VAL A 241 -12.82 -1.45 -21.12
CA VAL A 241 -13.30 -2.70 -20.55
C VAL A 241 -14.36 -3.26 -21.48
N ASP A 242 -14.09 -4.44 -22.04
CA ASP A 242 -15.06 -5.19 -22.81
C ASP A 242 -15.59 -6.33 -21.93
N TYR A 243 -16.89 -6.33 -21.70
CA TYR A 243 -17.55 -7.42 -20.98
C TYR A 243 -17.91 -8.52 -21.97
N ASN A 244 -17.43 -9.73 -21.71
CA ASN A 244 -17.75 -10.91 -22.49
C ASN A 244 -18.35 -11.97 -21.57
N ASP A 245 -19.53 -12.43 -21.95
CA ASP A 245 -20.20 -13.49 -21.20
C ASP A 245 -19.75 -14.86 -21.74
N VAL A 246 -18.71 -15.40 -21.11
CA VAL A 246 -18.28 -16.78 -21.37
C VAL A 246 -18.95 -17.65 -20.30
N ARG A 247 -20.21 -17.98 -20.53
CA ARG A 247 -20.95 -18.95 -19.70
C ARG A 247 -20.78 -20.33 -20.30
N PRO A 248 -20.08 -21.26 -19.62
CA PRO A 248 -20.19 -22.66 -20.00
C PRO A 248 -21.67 -23.06 -19.89
N GLN A 249 -22.22 -23.66 -20.93
CA GLN A 249 -23.56 -24.24 -20.86
C GLN A 249 -23.48 -25.44 -19.92
N PHE A 250 -23.61 -25.20 -18.62
CA PHE A 250 -23.96 -26.28 -17.71
C PHE A 250 -25.38 -26.71 -18.09
N LYS A 251 -25.56 -27.99 -18.41
CA LYS A 251 -26.91 -28.58 -18.49
C LYS A 251 -27.65 -28.13 -17.25
N SER A 252 -28.68 -27.30 -17.43
CA SER A 252 -29.60 -26.97 -16.38
C SER A 252 -30.16 -28.27 -15.82
N LEU A 253 -29.75 -28.67 -14.65
CA LEU A 253 -30.57 -29.49 -13.79
C LEU A 253 -31.75 -28.58 -13.46
N GLU A 254 -32.91 -28.92 -14.07
CA GLU A 254 -34.19 -28.30 -13.77
C GLU A 254 -34.47 -28.43 -12.28
N THR A 255 -34.18 -27.40 -11.56
CA THR A 255 -34.83 -27.08 -10.29
C THR A 255 -34.72 -25.56 -10.09
N GLU A 256 -35.81 -24.89 -10.42
CA GLU A 256 -36.12 -23.57 -9.90
C GLU A 256 -36.13 -23.65 -8.36
N THR A 257 -35.04 -23.33 -7.74
CA THR A 257 -35.04 -22.94 -6.33
C THR A 257 -33.86 -22.03 -6.07
N ASP A 258 -34.20 -20.78 -5.76
CA ASP A 258 -33.46 -19.79 -5.03
C ASP A 258 -31.98 -19.55 -5.42
N GLU A 259 -31.69 -18.36 -5.95
CA GLU A 259 -30.40 -17.66 -5.99
C GLU A 259 -29.81 -17.52 -4.58
N LYS A 260 -29.69 -18.57 -3.82
CA LYS A 260 -29.05 -18.60 -2.50
C LYS A 260 -27.68 -19.24 -2.62
N LYS A 261 -26.64 -18.35 -2.63
CA LYS A 261 -25.29 -18.60 -2.10
C LYS A 261 -24.77 -20.02 -2.39
N LEU A 262 -24.28 -20.23 -3.63
CA LEU A 262 -23.31 -21.30 -3.86
C LEU A 262 -22.22 -21.21 -2.80
N SER A 263 -21.89 -22.30 -2.16
CA SER A 263 -20.82 -22.32 -1.16
C SER A 263 -19.50 -21.88 -1.81
N ALA A 264 -18.57 -21.36 -1.05
CA ALA A 264 -17.25 -20.94 -1.56
C ALA A 264 -16.54 -22.06 -2.33
N ALA A 265 -16.75 -23.33 -1.93
CA ALA A 265 -16.21 -24.51 -2.60
C ALA A 265 -16.85 -24.78 -3.96
N GLU A 266 -18.18 -24.63 -4.09
CA GLU A 266 -18.90 -24.78 -5.37
C GLU A 266 -18.54 -23.65 -6.34
N ASN A 267 -18.38 -22.43 -5.87
CA ASN A 267 -17.89 -21.33 -6.67
C ASN A 267 -16.46 -21.61 -7.16
N GLN A 268 -15.58 -22.14 -6.32
CA GLN A 268 -14.21 -22.47 -6.71
C GLN A 268 -14.17 -23.59 -7.76
N GLN A 269 -15.00 -24.61 -7.62
CA GLN A 269 -15.12 -25.68 -8.64
C GLN A 269 -15.65 -25.13 -9.97
N ALA A 270 -16.65 -24.24 -9.95
CA ALA A 270 -17.17 -23.62 -11.15
C ALA A 270 -16.11 -22.73 -11.82
N PHE A 271 -15.32 -21.99 -11.05
CA PHE A 271 -14.23 -21.16 -11.58
C PHE A 271 -13.09 -21.97 -12.19
N LEU A 272 -12.77 -23.12 -11.64
CA LEU A 272 -11.68 -24.01 -12.09
C LEU A 272 -12.14 -25.08 -13.10
N HIS A 273 -13.39 -25.04 -13.52
CA HIS A 273 -13.91 -26.04 -14.45
C HIS A 273 -13.15 -26.05 -15.80
N PRO A 274 -12.63 -27.21 -16.28
CA PRO A 274 -11.78 -27.27 -17.47
C PRO A 274 -12.41 -26.66 -18.72
N MET A 275 -13.70 -26.89 -18.96
CA MET A 275 -14.41 -26.29 -20.12
C MET A 275 -14.45 -24.77 -20.06
N ARG A 276 -14.69 -24.20 -18.88
CA ARG A 276 -14.67 -22.73 -18.67
C ARG A 276 -13.29 -22.15 -18.97
N ILE A 277 -12.24 -22.79 -18.46
CA ILE A 277 -10.85 -22.37 -18.71
C ILE A 277 -10.54 -22.48 -20.21
N GLN A 278 -10.97 -23.54 -20.88
CA GLN A 278 -10.78 -23.74 -22.32
C GLN A 278 -11.48 -22.65 -23.13
N GLU A 279 -12.74 -22.34 -22.85
CA GLU A 279 -13.50 -21.30 -23.55
C GLU A 279 -12.88 -19.90 -23.34
N ILE A 280 -12.47 -19.56 -22.10
CA ILE A 280 -11.77 -18.31 -21.82
C ILE A 280 -10.46 -18.25 -22.61
N THR A 281 -9.68 -19.33 -22.61
CA THR A 281 -8.40 -19.41 -23.32
C THR A 281 -8.61 -19.24 -24.82
N GLN A 282 -9.61 -19.92 -25.39
CA GLN A 282 -9.95 -19.81 -26.80
C GLN A 282 -10.40 -18.38 -27.16
N TYR A 283 -11.21 -17.76 -26.33
CA TYR A 283 -11.60 -16.36 -26.51
C TYR A 283 -10.38 -15.42 -26.51
N ILE A 284 -9.48 -15.59 -25.56
CA ILE A 284 -8.25 -14.79 -25.47
C ILE A 284 -7.42 -14.97 -26.76
N LEU A 285 -7.18 -16.21 -27.18
CA LEU A 285 -6.39 -16.52 -28.39
C LEU A 285 -7.00 -15.92 -29.66
N ASN A 286 -8.31 -16.05 -29.82
CA ASN A 286 -9.02 -15.56 -31.00
C ASN A 286 -9.02 -14.03 -31.10
N ASN A 287 -9.03 -13.34 -29.95
CA ASN A 287 -9.14 -11.88 -29.90
C ASN A 287 -7.80 -11.18 -29.60
N PHE A 288 -6.74 -11.95 -29.27
CA PHE A 288 -5.48 -11.42 -28.80
C PHE A 288 -4.85 -10.39 -29.76
N ARG A 289 -4.78 -10.72 -31.04
CA ARG A 289 -4.16 -9.83 -32.04
C ARG A 289 -4.94 -8.51 -32.19
N GLN A 290 -6.25 -8.59 -32.26
CA GLN A 290 -7.11 -7.42 -32.39
C GLN A 290 -7.06 -6.53 -31.15
N LYS A 291 -7.15 -7.13 -29.97
CA LYS A 291 -7.17 -6.42 -28.69
C LYS A 291 -5.81 -5.81 -28.32
N THR A 292 -4.71 -6.46 -28.71
CA THR A 292 -3.35 -5.97 -28.42
C THR A 292 -2.75 -5.13 -29.56
N HIS A 293 -3.50 -4.90 -30.63
CA HIS A 293 -3.03 -4.20 -31.84
C HIS A 293 -1.74 -4.78 -32.45
N ARG A 294 -1.48 -6.08 -32.25
CA ARG A 294 -0.34 -6.77 -32.88
C ARG A 294 -0.68 -7.13 -34.32
N THR A 295 -0.06 -6.45 -35.26
CA THR A 295 -0.32 -6.62 -36.70
C THR A 295 0.48 -7.75 -37.31
N PHE A 296 1.62 -8.11 -36.75
CA PHE A 296 2.49 -9.18 -37.27
C PHE A 296 3.34 -9.82 -36.14
N PRO A 297 3.88 -11.04 -36.34
CA PRO A 297 4.76 -11.68 -35.37
C PRO A 297 5.97 -10.80 -35.05
N GLY A 298 6.24 -10.55 -33.78
CA GLY A 298 7.33 -9.67 -33.32
C GLY A 298 6.99 -8.20 -33.19
N SER A 299 5.81 -7.74 -33.65
CA SER A 299 5.37 -6.37 -33.37
C SER A 299 5.10 -6.17 -31.87
N LYS A 300 5.60 -5.05 -31.34
CA LYS A 300 5.25 -4.62 -29.99
C LYS A 300 3.83 -4.04 -30.04
N GLY A 301 2.84 -4.81 -29.59
CA GLY A 301 1.49 -4.30 -29.38
C GLY A 301 1.42 -3.48 -28.07
N PHE A 302 0.28 -2.84 -27.84
CA PHE A 302 -0.04 -2.29 -26.53
C PHE A 302 -0.34 -3.45 -25.55
N ASN A 303 0.20 -3.36 -24.36
CA ASN A 303 -0.08 -4.29 -23.26
C ASN A 303 -1.41 -3.96 -22.60
#